data_7f60fa827335c59b7ec17380c6029f5d
#
_entry.id   7f60fa827335c59b7ec17380c6029f5d
#
_cell.length_a   1.000
_cell.length_b   1.000
_cell.length_c   1.000
_cell.angle_alpha   90.00
_cell.angle_beta   90.00
_cell.angle_gamma   90.00
#
_symmetry.space_group_name_H-M   'P 1'
#
loop_
_entity.id
_entity.type
_entity.pdbx_description
1 polymer ?
#
loop_
_entity_poly.entity_id
_entity_poly.type
_entity_poly.pdbx_seq_one_letter_code
_entity_poly.pdbx_strand_id
1 'polypeptide(L)'
;MQDAIDTAPLSAFEADLVERLDAVLPQTQCTKCGFAGCRPYAQAIATGRAEINQCPPGGVAGIAKLSRIAARPALPLNPANGVEAPLTVAVIDEALCIGCTLCIQACPVDAIVGSAKRMHTVLGALCTGCDLCVPPCPMDCIATIPVEPMRAWSEDDARAARERFHARTRRLARERIETEERRLAQSVAKLHQLGTHEAPLSPEANARKVRVAAAIERARERRKQQPQPTGAGADKAHR
;
A
#
# COMPACT_ATOMS: atom_id res chain seq x y z
N MET A 1 -15.26 -3.75 -11.20
CA MET A 1 -14.78 -2.94 -12.34
C MET A 1 -13.87 -1.90 -11.72
N GLN A 2 -12.55 -2.09 -11.83
CA GLN A 2 -11.57 -1.10 -11.44
C GLN A 2 -11.50 -0.11 -12.60
N ASP A 3 -12.09 1.06 -12.42
CA ASP A 3 -11.95 2.15 -13.37
C ASP A 3 -10.46 2.50 -13.48
N ALA A 4 -9.95 2.42 -14.70
CA ALA A 4 -8.60 2.83 -15.04
C ALA A 4 -8.42 4.27 -14.53
N ILE A 5 -7.42 4.46 -13.67
CA ILE A 5 -7.03 5.79 -13.20
C ILE A 5 -6.67 6.57 -14.46
N ASP A 6 -7.51 7.56 -14.78
CA ASP A 6 -7.21 8.51 -15.86
C ASP A 6 -5.87 9.17 -15.52
N THR A 7 -4.86 8.89 -16.33
CA THR A 7 -3.46 9.27 -16.10
C THR A 7 -3.15 10.69 -16.58
N ALA A 8 -4.18 11.52 -16.81
CA ALA A 8 -3.94 12.93 -17.11
C ALA A 8 -3.20 13.58 -15.92
N PRO A 9 -2.14 14.34 -16.18
CA PRO A 9 -1.41 15.02 -15.11
C PRO A 9 -2.34 16.01 -14.42
N LEU A 10 -2.34 16.00 -13.08
CA LEU A 10 -3.08 16.96 -12.27
C LEU A 10 -2.55 18.38 -12.55
N SER A 11 -3.45 19.35 -12.64
CA SER A 11 -3.07 20.77 -12.60
C SER A 11 -2.42 21.11 -11.26
N ALA A 12 -1.66 22.19 -11.20
CA ALA A 12 -1.01 22.63 -9.95
C ALA A 12 -2.06 22.90 -8.84
N PHE A 13 -3.23 23.41 -9.20
CA PHE A 13 -4.33 23.64 -8.27
C PHE A 13 -4.90 22.32 -7.74
N GLU A 14 -5.16 21.34 -8.61
CA GLU A 14 -5.64 20.03 -8.18
C GLU A 14 -4.62 19.31 -7.31
N ALA A 15 -3.33 19.40 -7.61
CA ALA A 15 -2.26 18.82 -6.81
C ALA A 15 -2.22 19.42 -5.39
N ASP A 16 -2.32 20.74 -5.23
CA ASP A 16 -2.43 21.41 -3.92
C ASP A 16 -3.69 20.97 -3.17
N LEU A 17 -4.82 20.93 -3.87
CA LEU A 17 -6.08 20.49 -3.28
C LEU A 17 -6.00 19.04 -2.79
N VAL A 18 -5.38 18.14 -3.54
CA VAL A 18 -5.13 16.74 -3.13
C VAL A 18 -4.33 16.68 -1.83
N GLU A 19 -3.24 17.44 -1.71
CA GLU A 19 -2.42 17.44 -0.49
C GLU A 19 -3.23 17.90 0.74
N ARG A 20 -4.03 18.95 0.59
CA ARG A 20 -4.87 19.48 1.67
C ARG A 20 -5.98 18.52 2.06
N LEU A 21 -6.65 17.88 1.10
CA LEU A 21 -7.67 16.87 1.34
C LEU A 21 -7.08 15.61 2.00
N ASP A 22 -5.95 15.11 1.48
CA ASP A 22 -5.28 13.94 2.03
C ASP A 22 -4.79 14.18 3.48
N ALA A 23 -4.37 15.41 3.80
CA ALA A 23 -3.90 15.76 5.13
C ALA A 23 -4.95 15.62 6.23
N VAL A 24 -6.25 15.77 5.90
CA VAL A 24 -7.35 15.69 6.88
C VAL A 24 -8.05 14.33 6.89
N LEU A 25 -7.69 13.42 5.99
CA LEU A 25 -8.20 12.06 5.98
C LEU A 25 -7.61 11.23 7.14
N PRO A 26 -8.32 10.23 7.65
CA PRO A 26 -7.90 9.45 8.82
C PRO A 26 -6.68 8.55 8.59
N GLN A 27 -6.20 8.42 7.37
CA GLN A 27 -4.99 7.66 6.99
C GLN A 27 -5.00 6.18 7.40
N THR A 28 -6.17 5.60 7.62
CA THR A 28 -6.32 4.17 7.94
C THR A 28 -6.07 3.26 6.74
N GLN A 29 -6.09 3.79 5.52
CA GLN A 29 -5.88 3.08 4.25
C GLN A 29 -6.87 1.90 4.05
N CYS A 30 -8.06 1.96 4.64
CA CYS A 30 -9.03 0.86 4.76
C CYS A 30 -9.80 0.52 3.48
N THR A 31 -9.70 1.33 2.43
CA THR A 31 -10.41 1.19 1.15
C THR A 31 -11.96 1.22 1.21
N LYS A 32 -12.57 1.42 2.38
CA LYS A 32 -14.04 1.44 2.57
C LYS A 32 -14.73 2.52 1.71
N CYS A 33 -14.02 3.60 1.38
CA CYS A 33 -14.50 4.65 0.46
C CYS A 33 -14.61 4.21 -1.03
N GLY A 34 -14.18 2.98 -1.37
CA GLY A 34 -14.13 2.46 -2.73
C GLY A 34 -12.85 2.77 -3.49
N PHE A 35 -11.89 3.46 -2.87
CA PHE A 35 -10.59 3.81 -3.46
C PHE A 35 -9.46 3.03 -2.82
N ALA A 36 -8.33 2.88 -3.52
CA ALA A 36 -7.18 2.10 -3.10
C ALA A 36 -6.38 2.73 -1.92
N GLY A 37 -6.97 3.66 -1.19
CA GLY A 37 -6.38 4.33 -0.03
C GLY A 37 -6.81 5.78 0.09
N CYS A 38 -6.30 6.49 1.09
CA CYS A 38 -6.71 7.86 1.38
C CYS A 38 -6.30 8.85 0.28
N ARG A 39 -5.07 8.80 -0.23
CA ARG A 39 -4.61 9.69 -1.30
C ARG A 39 -5.38 9.51 -2.63
N PRO A 40 -5.65 8.30 -3.14
CA PRO A 40 -6.53 8.10 -4.29
C PRO A 40 -7.93 8.67 -4.10
N TYR A 41 -8.50 8.57 -2.90
CA TYR A 41 -9.78 9.20 -2.59
C TYR A 41 -9.68 10.72 -2.61
N ALA A 42 -8.64 11.32 -2.01
CA ALA A 42 -8.39 12.75 -2.09
C ALA A 42 -8.24 13.24 -3.55
N GLN A 43 -7.55 12.49 -4.40
CA GLN A 43 -7.43 12.76 -5.83
C GLN A 43 -8.79 12.73 -6.53
N ALA A 44 -9.62 11.73 -6.23
CA ALA A 44 -10.95 11.62 -6.81
C ALA A 44 -11.86 12.78 -6.40
N ILE A 45 -11.76 13.25 -5.15
CA ILE A 45 -12.49 14.46 -4.70
C ILE A 45 -12.01 15.70 -5.46
N ALA A 46 -10.69 15.91 -5.54
CA ALA A 46 -10.10 17.08 -6.17
C ALA A 46 -10.45 17.19 -7.67
N THR A 47 -10.55 16.05 -8.35
CA THR A 47 -10.94 15.97 -9.77
C THR A 47 -12.43 15.82 -10.01
N GLY A 48 -13.27 15.92 -8.97
CA GLY A 48 -14.73 15.84 -9.10
C GLY A 48 -15.30 14.45 -9.38
N ARG A 49 -14.50 13.40 -9.26
CA ARG A 49 -14.90 11.99 -9.49
C ARG A 49 -15.48 11.30 -8.25
N ALA A 50 -15.34 11.90 -7.08
CA ALA A 50 -15.89 11.39 -5.83
C ALA A 50 -16.58 12.48 -5.02
N GLU A 51 -17.57 12.07 -4.25
CA GLU A 51 -18.17 12.89 -3.22
C GLU A 51 -17.34 12.88 -1.94
N ILE A 52 -17.50 13.91 -1.09
CA ILE A 52 -16.72 14.09 0.14
C ILE A 52 -17.20 13.21 1.31
N ASN A 53 -18.28 12.47 1.14
CA ASN A 53 -19.00 11.74 2.19
C ASN A 53 -18.82 10.21 2.14
N GLN A 54 -17.73 9.70 1.52
CA GLN A 54 -17.52 8.27 1.31
C GLN A 54 -16.56 7.62 2.33
N CYS A 55 -16.09 8.36 3.35
CA CYS A 55 -15.10 7.86 4.31
C CYS A 55 -15.71 7.53 5.67
N PRO A 56 -16.08 6.26 5.98
CA PRO A 56 -16.65 5.90 7.28
C PRO A 56 -15.73 6.17 8.47
N PRO A 57 -14.40 5.87 8.42
CA PRO A 57 -13.52 6.19 9.55
C PRO A 57 -13.32 7.69 9.78
N GLY A 58 -13.58 8.53 8.78
CA GLY A 58 -13.57 9.98 8.92
C GLY A 58 -14.84 10.53 9.58
N GLY A 59 -15.94 9.81 9.42
CA GLY A 59 -17.24 10.15 9.98
C GLY A 59 -17.72 11.56 9.62
N VAL A 60 -18.66 12.06 10.41
CA VAL A 60 -19.22 13.41 10.26
C VAL A 60 -18.14 14.49 10.39
N ALA A 61 -17.20 14.31 11.33
CA ALA A 61 -16.10 15.27 11.54
C ALA A 61 -15.17 15.37 10.32
N GLY A 62 -14.85 14.24 9.69
CA GLY A 62 -14.05 14.19 8.46
C GLY A 62 -14.78 14.86 7.29
N ILE A 63 -16.05 14.59 7.12
CA ILE A 63 -16.90 15.24 6.08
C ILE A 63 -16.89 16.75 6.25
N ALA A 64 -17.03 17.26 7.48
CA ALA A 64 -16.98 18.70 7.75
C ALA A 64 -15.64 19.34 7.41
N LYS A 65 -14.50 18.63 7.62
CA LYS A 65 -13.18 19.08 7.21
C LYS A 65 -13.04 19.11 5.69
N LEU A 66 -13.45 18.03 5.01
CA LEU A 66 -13.41 17.91 3.56
C LEU A 66 -14.31 18.95 2.88
N SER A 67 -15.50 19.19 3.40
CA SER A 67 -16.45 20.22 2.93
C SER A 67 -15.79 21.61 2.88
N ARG A 68 -15.12 21.99 3.96
CA ARG A 68 -14.43 23.29 4.04
C ARG A 68 -13.30 23.40 3.02
N ILE A 69 -12.51 22.34 2.84
CA ILE A 69 -11.34 22.36 1.94
C ILE A 69 -11.80 22.32 0.47
N ALA A 70 -12.78 21.47 0.14
CA ALA A 70 -13.29 21.32 -1.21
C ALA A 70 -14.28 22.41 -1.63
N ALA A 71 -14.70 23.29 -0.68
CA ALA A 71 -15.77 24.28 -0.87
C ALA A 71 -17.08 23.65 -1.41
N ARG A 72 -17.44 22.46 -0.89
CA ARG A 72 -18.67 21.73 -1.23
C ARG A 72 -19.57 21.61 0.00
N PRO A 73 -20.90 21.55 -0.15
CA PRO A 73 -21.82 21.37 0.97
C PRO A 73 -21.55 20.03 1.66
N ALA A 74 -21.59 20.01 3.00
CA ALA A 74 -21.49 18.78 3.76
C ALA A 74 -22.71 17.89 3.51
N LEU A 75 -22.47 16.63 3.17
CA LEU A 75 -23.49 15.60 2.95
C LEU A 75 -23.46 14.58 4.10
N PRO A 76 -24.59 13.90 4.39
CA PRO A 76 -24.56 12.74 5.28
C PRO A 76 -23.60 11.67 4.76
N LEU A 77 -23.01 10.88 5.67
CA LEU A 77 -22.15 9.75 5.28
C LEU A 77 -22.91 8.82 4.32
N ASN A 78 -22.27 8.47 3.23
CA ASN A 78 -22.88 7.58 2.24
C ASN A 78 -22.98 6.14 2.81
N PRO A 79 -24.19 5.61 3.04
CA PRO A 79 -24.40 4.31 3.65
C PRO A 79 -23.87 3.14 2.80
N ALA A 80 -23.69 3.33 1.49
CA ALA A 80 -23.09 2.33 0.62
C ALA A 80 -21.61 2.07 0.96
N ASN A 81 -20.93 3.01 1.62
CA ASN A 81 -19.54 2.87 2.05
C ASN A 81 -19.40 2.32 3.49
N GLY A 82 -20.53 2.20 4.20
CA GLY A 82 -20.59 1.74 5.59
C GLY A 82 -21.01 2.85 6.55
N VAL A 83 -20.81 2.59 7.84
CA VAL A 83 -21.19 3.48 8.93
C VAL A 83 -19.98 3.90 9.75
N GLU A 84 -20.08 5.03 10.44
CA GLU A 84 -19.12 5.42 11.45
C GLU A 84 -19.19 4.43 12.62
N ALA A 85 -18.05 3.90 13.01
CA ALA A 85 -17.92 2.88 14.05
C ALA A 85 -16.81 3.24 15.03
N PRO A 86 -16.85 2.73 16.26
CA PRO A 86 -15.76 2.85 17.21
C PRO A 86 -14.44 2.33 16.64
N LEU A 87 -13.32 2.87 17.15
CA LEU A 87 -12.00 2.37 16.80
C LEU A 87 -11.84 0.92 17.24
N THR A 88 -11.39 0.08 16.30
CA THR A 88 -11.09 -1.33 16.55
C THR A 88 -9.63 -1.63 16.29
N VAL A 89 -9.13 -2.73 16.84
CA VAL A 89 -7.83 -3.33 16.52
C VAL A 89 -8.01 -4.78 16.15
N ALA A 90 -7.19 -5.26 15.22
CA ALA A 90 -7.15 -6.67 14.90
C ALA A 90 -6.42 -7.46 15.97
N VAL A 91 -6.89 -8.67 16.26
CA VAL A 91 -6.27 -9.64 17.15
C VAL A 91 -6.15 -10.96 16.41
N ILE A 92 -5.00 -11.61 16.51
CA ILE A 92 -4.74 -12.92 15.89
C ILE A 92 -4.79 -13.98 16.99
N ASP A 93 -5.58 -15.03 16.78
CA ASP A 93 -5.47 -16.24 17.59
C ASP A 93 -4.19 -16.98 17.17
N GLU A 94 -3.17 -16.87 18.01
CA GLU A 94 -1.85 -17.42 17.76
C GLU A 94 -1.85 -18.95 17.71
N ALA A 95 -2.79 -19.61 18.40
CA ALA A 95 -2.93 -21.08 18.39
C ALA A 95 -3.43 -21.61 17.04
N LEU A 96 -4.23 -20.83 16.33
CA LEU A 96 -4.76 -21.16 15.00
C LEU A 96 -3.87 -20.65 13.85
N CYS A 97 -2.93 -19.76 14.13
CA CYS A 97 -2.11 -19.11 13.11
C CYS A 97 -1.07 -20.06 12.52
N ILE A 98 -1.14 -20.33 11.22
CA ILE A 98 -0.21 -21.20 10.46
C ILE A 98 1.02 -20.47 9.90
N GLY A 99 1.15 -19.17 10.11
CA GLY A 99 2.30 -18.39 9.61
C GLY A 99 2.32 -18.21 8.08
N CYS A 100 1.15 -18.05 7.44
CA CYS A 100 1.04 -17.91 5.97
C CYS A 100 1.50 -16.54 5.42
N THR A 101 1.70 -15.54 6.27
CA THR A 101 2.14 -14.17 5.96
C THR A 101 1.17 -13.28 5.18
N LEU A 102 0.00 -13.75 4.81
CA LEU A 102 -0.97 -12.98 4.01
C LEU A 102 -1.46 -11.71 4.74
N CYS A 103 -1.68 -11.79 6.06
CA CYS A 103 -2.07 -10.65 6.89
C CYS A 103 -0.96 -9.57 6.97
N ILE A 104 0.32 -9.98 7.02
CA ILE A 104 1.48 -9.06 6.99
C ILE A 104 1.51 -8.33 5.64
N GLN A 105 1.28 -9.05 4.53
CA GLN A 105 1.25 -8.45 3.20
C GLN A 105 0.10 -7.46 3.04
N ALA A 106 -1.06 -7.78 3.62
CA ALA A 106 -2.25 -6.93 3.56
C ALA A 106 -2.17 -5.68 4.45
N CYS A 107 -1.38 -5.71 5.53
CA CYS A 107 -1.33 -4.61 6.50
C CYS A 107 -0.68 -3.36 5.88
N PRO A 108 -1.40 -2.21 5.76
CA PRO A 108 -0.88 -1.02 5.11
C PRO A 108 0.17 -0.26 5.92
N VAL A 109 0.28 -0.55 7.23
CA VAL A 109 1.09 0.22 8.18
C VAL A 109 2.11 -0.62 8.96
N ASP A 110 2.38 -1.85 8.49
CA ASP A 110 3.30 -2.82 9.14
C ASP A 110 2.99 -3.05 10.64
N ALA A 111 1.71 -3.09 10.99
CA ALA A 111 1.26 -3.35 12.36
C ALA A 111 1.25 -4.84 12.73
N ILE A 112 1.58 -5.75 11.81
CA ILE A 112 1.59 -7.20 12.07
C ILE A 112 3.01 -7.70 11.92
N VAL A 113 3.48 -8.41 12.93
CA VAL A 113 4.83 -9.00 13.00
C VAL A 113 4.74 -10.52 13.00
N GLY A 114 5.80 -11.16 12.50
CA GLY A 114 5.93 -12.61 12.39
C GLY A 114 6.79 -13.01 11.20
N SER A 115 6.82 -14.30 10.91
CA SER A 115 7.53 -14.82 9.74
C SER A 115 6.85 -16.05 9.16
N ALA A 116 7.27 -16.45 7.95
CA ALA A 116 6.74 -17.67 7.32
C ALA A 116 6.89 -18.89 8.23
N LYS A 117 5.80 -19.67 8.38
CA LYS A 117 5.69 -20.86 9.23
C LYS A 117 5.86 -20.59 10.73
N ARG A 118 5.68 -19.35 11.16
CA ARG A 118 5.63 -18.96 12.57
C ARG A 118 4.37 -18.13 12.82
N MET A 119 3.81 -18.20 14.02
CA MET A 119 2.65 -17.39 14.39
C MET A 119 2.92 -15.89 14.19
N HIS A 120 1.85 -15.16 13.91
CA HIS A 120 1.87 -13.71 13.77
C HIS A 120 1.17 -13.08 14.94
N THR A 121 1.58 -11.84 15.27
CA THR A 121 0.88 -11.03 16.29
C THR A 121 0.68 -9.61 15.78
N VAL A 122 -0.33 -8.93 16.32
CA VAL A 122 -0.65 -7.55 15.98
C VAL A 122 -0.08 -6.61 17.02
N LEU A 123 0.66 -5.61 16.58
CA LEU A 123 1.07 -4.48 17.40
C LEU A 123 -0.11 -3.50 17.50
N GLY A 124 -0.95 -3.67 18.52
CA GLY A 124 -2.22 -2.94 18.66
C GLY A 124 -2.06 -1.42 18.58
N ALA A 125 -0.98 -0.87 19.18
CA ALA A 125 -0.66 0.57 19.11
C ALA A 125 -0.38 1.09 17.68
N LEU A 126 -0.07 0.20 16.74
CA LEU A 126 0.18 0.55 15.33
C LEU A 126 -1.02 0.22 14.44
N CYS A 127 -1.96 -0.57 14.92
CA CYS A 127 -3.12 -1.00 14.15
C CYS A 127 -4.09 0.16 13.91
N THR A 128 -4.55 0.31 12.66
CA THR A 128 -5.46 1.38 12.25
C THR A 128 -6.92 0.95 12.16
N GLY A 129 -7.25 -0.32 12.53
CA GLY A 129 -8.61 -0.85 12.41
C GLY A 129 -9.14 -0.92 10.98
N CYS A 130 -8.26 -1.12 10.01
CA CYS A 130 -8.62 -1.10 8.59
C CYS A 130 -9.27 -2.40 8.08
N ASP A 131 -9.21 -3.48 8.86
CA ASP A 131 -9.76 -4.82 8.60
C ASP A 131 -9.17 -5.55 7.38
N LEU A 132 -8.21 -4.97 6.66
CA LEU A 132 -7.64 -5.55 5.43
C LEU A 132 -6.90 -6.89 5.65
N CYS A 133 -6.52 -7.21 6.89
CA CYS A 133 -5.88 -8.48 7.24
C CYS A 133 -6.87 -9.63 7.43
N VAL A 134 -8.16 -9.36 7.64
CA VAL A 134 -9.18 -10.37 7.92
C VAL A 134 -9.51 -11.21 6.68
N PRO A 135 -9.91 -10.64 5.53
CA PRO A 135 -10.32 -11.44 4.37
C PRO A 135 -9.25 -12.39 3.81
N PRO A 136 -7.95 -12.05 3.80
CA PRO A 136 -6.93 -12.95 3.26
C PRO A 136 -6.50 -14.06 4.21
N CYS A 137 -7.01 -14.11 5.45
CA CYS A 137 -6.65 -15.15 6.42
C CYS A 137 -7.34 -16.47 6.07
N PRO A 138 -6.60 -17.54 5.68
CA PRO A 138 -7.23 -18.80 5.32
C PRO A 138 -7.69 -19.63 6.54
N MET A 139 -7.29 -19.20 7.75
CA MET A 139 -7.61 -19.88 9.01
C MET A 139 -8.71 -19.18 9.79
N ASP A 140 -9.24 -18.05 9.29
CA ASP A 140 -10.19 -17.20 10.01
C ASP A 140 -9.80 -16.88 11.45
N CYS A 141 -8.48 -16.84 11.71
CA CYS A 141 -7.93 -16.65 13.05
C CYS A 141 -7.75 -15.18 13.45
N ILE A 142 -8.32 -14.23 12.68
CA ILE A 142 -8.20 -12.79 12.92
C ILE A 142 -9.57 -12.21 13.25
N ALA A 143 -9.69 -11.69 14.45
CA ALA A 143 -10.87 -10.94 14.90
C ALA A 143 -10.54 -9.44 15.02
N THR A 144 -11.57 -8.62 15.05
CA THR A 144 -11.46 -7.18 15.36
C THR A 144 -12.20 -6.91 16.68
N ILE A 145 -11.54 -6.24 17.61
CA ILE A 145 -12.10 -5.90 18.91
C ILE A 145 -12.05 -4.39 19.11
N PRO A 146 -13.02 -3.80 19.86
CA PRO A 146 -12.96 -2.39 20.24
C PRO A 146 -11.69 -2.07 21.03
N VAL A 147 -11.17 -0.86 20.85
CA VAL A 147 -10.07 -0.36 21.68
C VAL A 147 -10.60 0.04 23.05
N GLU A 148 -9.96 -0.46 24.09
CA GLU A 148 -10.28 -0.11 25.49
C GLU A 148 -9.10 0.59 26.19
N PRO A 149 -9.33 1.71 26.88
CA PRO A 149 -10.59 2.45 26.96
C PRO A 149 -10.98 3.05 25.61
N MET A 150 -12.29 3.17 25.35
CA MET A 150 -12.80 3.71 24.10
C MET A 150 -12.29 5.13 23.89
N ARG A 151 -11.70 5.38 22.73
CA ARG A 151 -11.18 6.69 22.33
C ARG A 151 -11.45 6.99 20.86
N ALA A 152 -11.46 8.26 20.53
CA ALA A 152 -11.51 8.69 19.14
C ALA A 152 -10.16 8.51 18.45
N TRP A 153 -10.19 8.34 17.13
CA TRP A 153 -8.99 8.42 16.27
C TRP A 153 -8.55 9.88 16.16
N SER A 154 -7.34 10.15 16.62
CA SER A 154 -6.80 11.51 16.68
C SER A 154 -6.06 11.91 15.38
N GLU A 155 -5.76 13.21 15.24
CA GLU A 155 -4.90 13.69 14.15
C GLU A 155 -3.46 13.17 14.26
N ASP A 156 -2.98 12.94 15.48
CA ASP A 156 -1.67 12.33 15.73
C ASP A 156 -1.64 10.86 15.31
N ASP A 157 -2.71 10.10 15.57
CA ASP A 157 -2.85 8.74 15.06
C ASP A 157 -2.82 8.72 13.53
N ALA A 158 -3.55 9.63 12.89
CA ALA A 158 -3.60 9.75 11.43
C ALA A 158 -2.22 10.10 10.84
N ARG A 159 -1.51 11.07 11.45
CA ARG A 159 -0.15 11.42 11.05
C ARG A 159 0.81 10.24 11.16
N ALA A 160 0.83 9.57 12.31
CA ALA A 160 1.67 8.40 12.54
C ALA A 160 1.33 7.23 11.58
N ALA A 161 0.05 6.99 11.30
CA ALA A 161 -0.39 5.99 10.33
C ALA A 161 0.08 6.34 8.91
N ARG A 162 -0.01 7.61 8.49
CA ARG A 162 0.48 8.11 7.21
C ARG A 162 1.99 7.89 7.06
N GLU A 163 2.78 8.24 8.07
CA GLU A 163 4.23 8.06 8.07
C GLU A 163 4.61 6.59 7.91
N ARG A 164 3.96 5.68 8.64
CA ARG A 164 4.19 4.23 8.52
C ARG A 164 3.79 3.71 7.14
N PHE A 165 2.65 4.15 6.61
CA PHE A 165 2.23 3.78 5.25
C PHE A 165 3.26 4.20 4.20
N HIS A 166 3.77 5.42 4.28
CA HIS A 166 4.81 5.88 3.36
C HIS A 166 6.14 5.13 3.55
N ALA A 167 6.54 4.86 4.81
CA ALA A 167 7.75 4.07 5.09
C ALA A 167 7.64 2.66 4.50
N ARG A 168 6.50 1.99 4.71
CA ARG A 168 6.20 0.69 4.11
C ARG A 168 6.25 0.74 2.58
N THR A 169 5.59 1.72 1.98
CA THR A 169 5.57 1.86 0.51
C THR A 169 6.97 2.02 -0.06
N ARG A 170 7.81 2.87 0.56
CA ARG A 170 9.22 3.04 0.16
C ARG A 170 10.03 1.76 0.34
N ARG A 171 9.84 1.05 1.47
CA ARG A 171 10.51 -0.24 1.74
C ARG A 171 10.16 -1.28 0.68
N LEU A 172 8.87 -1.49 0.40
CA LEU A 172 8.41 -2.45 -0.61
C LEU A 172 8.90 -2.11 -2.03
N ALA A 173 8.95 -0.83 -2.38
CA ALA A 173 9.50 -0.39 -3.67
C ALA A 173 11.00 -0.73 -3.78
N ARG A 174 11.79 -0.47 -2.72
CA ARG A 174 13.21 -0.83 -2.66
C ARG A 174 13.41 -2.34 -2.75
N GLU A 175 12.70 -3.14 -1.94
CA GLU A 175 12.79 -4.61 -1.95
C GLU A 175 12.44 -5.21 -3.32
N ARG A 176 11.48 -4.61 -4.04
CA ARG A 176 11.14 -5.00 -5.41
C ARG A 176 12.32 -4.78 -6.35
N ILE A 177 12.93 -3.59 -6.31
CA ILE A 177 14.09 -3.24 -7.14
C ILE A 177 15.24 -4.20 -6.85
N GLU A 178 15.60 -4.40 -5.58
CA GLU A 178 16.67 -5.30 -5.16
C GLU A 178 16.43 -6.75 -5.60
N THR A 179 15.17 -7.21 -5.54
CA THR A 179 14.78 -8.54 -5.98
C THR A 179 14.91 -8.69 -7.50
N GLU A 180 14.48 -7.68 -8.25
CA GLU A 180 14.64 -7.68 -9.72
C GLU A 180 16.13 -7.66 -10.13
N GLU A 181 16.95 -6.86 -9.45
CA GLU A 181 18.40 -6.82 -9.67
C GLU A 181 19.05 -8.17 -9.41
N ARG A 182 18.71 -8.80 -8.28
CA ARG A 182 19.22 -10.14 -7.93
C ARG A 182 18.82 -11.19 -8.97
N ARG A 183 17.55 -11.17 -9.42
CA ARG A 183 17.07 -12.07 -10.47
C ARG A 183 17.81 -11.85 -11.80
N LEU A 184 18.02 -10.59 -12.17
CA LEU A 184 18.77 -10.24 -13.37
C LEU A 184 20.22 -10.72 -13.30
N ALA A 185 20.89 -10.45 -12.18
CA ALA A 185 22.28 -10.90 -11.95
C ALA A 185 22.41 -12.42 -12.04
N GLN A 186 21.48 -13.18 -11.41
CA GLN A 186 21.43 -14.63 -11.51
C GLN A 186 21.24 -15.12 -12.96
N SER A 187 20.37 -14.43 -13.73
CA SER A 187 20.13 -14.76 -15.13
C SER A 187 21.36 -14.50 -16.00
N VAL A 188 22.07 -13.39 -15.76
CA VAL A 188 23.33 -13.05 -16.45
C VAL A 188 24.42 -14.08 -16.12
N ALA A 189 24.61 -14.42 -14.84
CA ALA A 189 25.57 -15.43 -14.41
C ALA A 189 25.32 -16.79 -15.07
N LYS A 190 24.03 -17.20 -15.13
CA LYS A 190 23.64 -18.44 -15.81
C LYS A 190 23.91 -18.40 -17.32
N LEU A 191 23.66 -17.26 -17.97
CA LEU A 191 23.98 -17.09 -19.38
C LEU A 191 25.49 -17.19 -19.65
N HIS A 192 26.31 -16.61 -18.78
CA HIS A 192 27.78 -16.69 -18.85
C HIS A 192 28.25 -18.14 -18.71
N GLN A 193 27.76 -18.90 -17.73
CA GLN A 193 28.07 -20.32 -17.54
C GLN A 193 27.74 -21.16 -18.78
N LEU A 194 26.61 -20.88 -19.45
CA LEU A 194 26.23 -21.55 -20.71
C LEU A 194 27.14 -21.18 -21.89
N GLY A 195 27.83 -20.01 -21.80
CA GLY A 195 28.76 -19.54 -22.84
C GLY A 195 30.20 -20.08 -22.71
N THR A 196 30.57 -20.57 -21.54
CA THR A 196 31.94 -21.05 -21.24
C THR A 196 32.15 -22.54 -21.49
N HIS A 197 31.13 -23.30 -21.91
CA HIS A 197 31.31 -24.69 -22.30
C HIS A 197 32.07 -24.80 -23.63
N GLU A 198 33.19 -25.49 -23.63
CA GLU A 198 34.03 -25.75 -24.82
C GLU A 198 33.37 -26.68 -25.85
N ALA A 199 32.33 -27.43 -25.44
CA ALA A 199 31.61 -28.31 -26.34
C ALA A 199 30.43 -27.56 -27.03
N PRO A 200 30.12 -27.87 -28.30
CA PRO A 200 28.97 -27.27 -28.97
C PRO A 200 27.70 -27.59 -28.19
N LEU A 201 26.93 -26.56 -27.88
CA LEU A 201 25.65 -26.70 -27.18
C LEU A 201 24.66 -27.50 -28.05
N SER A 202 23.89 -28.39 -27.45
CA SER A 202 22.75 -29.03 -28.14
C SER A 202 21.77 -27.95 -28.68
N PRO A 203 21.02 -28.25 -29.75
CA PRO A 203 20.05 -27.31 -30.30
C PRO A 203 19.10 -26.75 -29.24
N GLU A 204 18.68 -27.55 -28.26
CA GLU A 204 17.81 -27.15 -27.15
C GLU A 204 18.51 -26.21 -26.17
N ALA A 205 19.78 -26.48 -25.84
CA ALA A 205 20.59 -25.61 -24.98
C ALA A 205 20.87 -24.26 -25.63
N ASN A 206 21.09 -24.23 -26.96
CA ASN A 206 21.28 -22.99 -27.69
C ASN A 206 19.97 -22.19 -27.76
N ALA A 207 18.84 -22.81 -28.02
CA ALA A 207 17.53 -22.16 -27.98
C ALA A 207 17.23 -21.59 -26.58
N ARG A 208 17.60 -22.28 -25.51
CA ARG A 208 17.48 -21.78 -24.14
C ARG A 208 18.37 -20.56 -23.87
N LYS A 209 19.63 -20.57 -24.37
CA LYS A 209 20.56 -19.45 -24.29
C LYS A 209 19.97 -18.19 -24.95
N VAL A 210 19.44 -18.30 -26.15
CA VAL A 210 18.79 -17.21 -26.89
C VAL A 210 17.59 -16.66 -26.13
N ARG A 211 16.71 -17.52 -25.58
CA ARG A 211 15.54 -17.08 -24.78
C ARG A 211 15.96 -16.32 -23.51
N VAL A 212 16.99 -16.78 -22.81
CA VAL A 212 17.51 -16.13 -21.60
C VAL A 212 18.11 -14.77 -21.97
N ALA A 213 18.92 -14.68 -23.04
CA ALA A 213 19.47 -13.41 -23.50
C ALA A 213 18.39 -12.38 -23.86
N ALA A 214 17.38 -12.80 -24.61
CA ALA A 214 16.25 -11.93 -24.95
C ALA A 214 15.43 -11.49 -23.71
N ALA A 215 15.30 -12.34 -22.70
CA ALA A 215 14.64 -11.97 -21.44
C ALA A 215 15.45 -10.94 -20.65
N ILE A 216 16.78 -11.05 -20.64
CA ILE A 216 17.69 -10.09 -19.99
C ILE A 216 17.56 -8.71 -20.68
N GLU A 217 17.57 -8.65 -22.00
CA GLU A 217 17.43 -7.38 -22.72
C GLU A 217 16.07 -6.72 -22.44
N ARG A 218 14.98 -7.47 -22.49
CA ARG A 218 13.65 -6.94 -22.12
C ARG A 218 13.60 -6.42 -20.67
N ALA A 219 14.29 -7.07 -19.73
CA ALA A 219 14.36 -6.62 -18.33
C ALA A 219 15.18 -5.32 -18.20
N ARG A 220 16.28 -5.19 -18.94
CA ARG A 220 17.10 -3.97 -19.00
C ARG A 220 16.33 -2.78 -19.60
N GLU A 221 15.58 -3.01 -20.68
CA GLU A 221 14.75 -1.96 -21.30
C GLU A 221 13.64 -1.48 -20.38
N ARG A 222 12.90 -2.40 -19.74
CA ARG A 222 11.87 -2.03 -18.74
C ARG A 222 12.46 -1.18 -17.62
N ARG A 223 13.67 -1.49 -17.16
CA ARG A 223 14.35 -0.72 -16.12
C ARG A 223 14.70 0.71 -16.56
N LYS A 224 15.09 0.91 -17.81
CA LYS A 224 15.35 2.26 -18.36
C LYS A 224 14.08 3.12 -18.41
N GLN A 225 12.92 2.49 -18.56
CA GLN A 225 11.62 3.15 -18.67
C GLN A 225 10.94 3.38 -17.28
N GLN A 226 11.42 2.74 -16.21
CA GLN A 226 10.90 2.98 -14.87
C GLN A 226 11.47 4.30 -14.32
N PRO A 227 10.60 5.22 -13.85
CA PRO A 227 11.06 6.42 -13.15
C PRO A 227 11.85 5.98 -11.92
N GLN A 228 13.07 6.49 -11.79
CA GLN A 228 13.86 6.27 -10.58
C GLN A 228 13.09 6.85 -9.40
N PRO A 229 13.05 6.17 -8.24
CA PRO A 229 12.51 6.76 -7.03
C PRO A 229 13.33 8.01 -6.73
N THR A 230 12.76 9.17 -7.03
CA THR A 230 13.36 10.45 -6.70
C THR A 230 13.50 10.49 -5.19
N GLY A 231 14.74 10.49 -4.72
CA GLY A 231 15.11 10.74 -3.34
C GLY A 231 14.74 12.18 -2.97
N ALA A 232 13.46 12.46 -2.78
CA ALA A 232 12.98 13.71 -2.27
C ALA A 232 13.01 13.68 -0.75
N GLY A 233 13.89 14.50 -0.16
CA GLY A 233 13.85 14.87 1.25
C GLY A 233 14.78 14.09 2.17
N ALA A 234 16.10 14.22 1.98
CA ALA A 234 17.02 14.10 3.11
C ALA A 234 16.89 15.35 3.98
N ASP A 235 16.29 15.16 5.13
CA ASP A 235 16.29 15.98 6.31
C ASP A 235 17.37 17.04 6.42
N LYS A 236 16.92 18.30 6.50
CA LYS A 236 17.62 19.35 7.23
C LYS A 236 16.70 19.84 8.35
N ALA A 237 16.71 19.14 9.46
CA ALA A 237 16.26 19.71 10.73
C ALA A 237 16.80 18.86 11.89
N HIS A 238 18.04 19.14 12.29
CA HIS A 238 18.48 19.05 13.68
C HIS A 238 19.71 19.94 13.84
N ARG A 239 19.47 21.16 14.28
CA ARG A 239 20.29 21.94 15.24
C ARG A 239 19.36 22.73 16.13
#